data_73e14fef19960fc3ba815d1c74d45c73
#
_entry.id   73e14fef19960fc3ba815d1c74d45c73
#
_cell.length_a   1.000
_cell.length_b   1.000
_cell.length_c   1.000
_cell.angle_alpha   90.00
_cell.angle_beta   90.00
_cell.angle_gamma   90.00
#
_symmetry.space_group_name_H-M   'P 1'
#
loop_
_entity.id
_entity.type
_entity.pdbx_description
1 polymer ?
#
loop_
_entity_poly.entity_id
_entity_poly.type
_entity_poly.pdbx_seq_one_letter_code
_entity_poly.pdbx_strand_id
1 'polypeptide(L)'
;MKKVGIVIAVIVIIALIVVGIVFVNRQSTEQTVSSEQGNKTSQEASNTETQDIYYFENNGKKITLGAEYSSLNLGEEKDYYEVQSCAFNGMDKIYTFDNYEVHTYPENSTDKVLSVYFLNDQVSTTEGVKIGDSMDKMVETYGDGYEQLETQYTYTKGLTQLKFIVENDVITSIEYNYNV
;
A
#
# COMPACT_ATOMS: atom_id res chain seq x y z
N MET A 1 41.97 17.05 -0.84
CA MET A 1 42.31 15.65 -1.17
C MET A 1 41.62 14.59 -0.31
N LYS A 2 41.19 14.86 0.93
CA LYS A 2 40.51 13.86 1.79
C LYS A 2 39.04 13.51 1.36
N LYS A 3 38.32 14.43 0.68
CA LYS A 3 36.93 14.21 0.28
C LYS A 3 36.77 13.30 -0.97
N VAL A 4 37.75 13.28 -1.86
CA VAL A 4 37.72 12.44 -3.07
C VAL A 4 37.94 10.96 -2.73
N GLY A 5 38.77 10.65 -1.73
CA GLY A 5 39.02 9.27 -1.28
C GLY A 5 37.80 8.59 -0.67
N ILE A 6 36.94 9.36 0.02
CA ILE A 6 35.71 8.83 0.65
C ILE A 6 34.65 8.47 -0.41
N VAL A 7 34.51 9.28 -1.46
CA VAL A 7 33.56 9.03 -2.56
C VAL A 7 33.95 7.78 -3.34
N ILE A 8 35.23 7.59 -3.61
CA ILE A 8 35.73 6.37 -4.32
C ILE A 8 35.51 5.12 -3.47
N ALA A 9 35.73 5.19 -2.15
CA ALA A 9 35.51 4.06 -1.24
C ALA A 9 34.04 3.63 -1.19
N VAL A 10 33.10 4.57 -1.20
CA VAL A 10 31.65 4.28 -1.20
C VAL A 10 31.22 3.62 -2.52
N ILE A 11 31.74 4.07 -3.65
CA ILE A 11 31.42 3.49 -4.98
C ILE A 11 31.92 2.04 -5.07
N VAL A 12 33.11 1.73 -4.54
CA VAL A 12 33.66 0.37 -4.55
C VAL A 12 32.83 -0.58 -3.68
N ILE A 13 32.32 -0.12 -2.53
CA ILE A 13 31.47 -0.92 -1.64
C ILE A 13 30.12 -1.24 -2.31
N ILE A 14 29.50 -0.28 -3.00
CA ILE A 14 28.26 -0.49 -3.72
C ILE A 14 28.44 -1.49 -4.87
N ALA A 15 29.56 -1.42 -5.61
CA ALA A 15 29.86 -2.35 -6.69
C ALA A 15 30.04 -3.80 -6.20
N LEU A 16 30.62 -4.00 -5.02
CA LEU A 16 30.80 -5.34 -4.44
C LEU A 16 29.48 -5.96 -3.95
N ILE A 17 28.54 -5.15 -3.46
CA ILE A 17 27.21 -5.62 -3.04
C ILE A 17 26.38 -6.09 -4.25
N VAL A 18 26.44 -5.38 -5.38
CA VAL A 18 25.72 -5.76 -6.60
C VAL A 18 26.25 -7.07 -7.20
N VAL A 19 27.56 -7.29 -7.17
CA VAL A 19 28.17 -8.56 -7.64
C VAL A 19 27.79 -9.73 -6.71
N GLY A 20 27.67 -9.51 -5.40
CA GLY A 20 27.28 -10.55 -4.44
C GLY A 20 25.85 -11.07 -4.67
N ILE A 21 24.90 -10.19 -5.00
CA ILE A 21 23.49 -10.55 -5.23
C ILE A 21 23.32 -11.38 -6.51
N VAL A 22 24.11 -11.13 -7.56
CA VAL A 22 24.02 -11.88 -8.83
C VAL A 22 24.58 -13.32 -8.67
N PHE A 23 25.48 -13.57 -7.73
CA PHE A 23 26.11 -14.90 -7.56
C PHE A 23 25.22 -15.88 -6.75
N VAL A 24 24.36 -15.40 -5.86
CA VAL A 24 23.48 -16.26 -5.04
C VAL A 24 22.28 -16.82 -5.84
N ASN A 25 21.90 -16.20 -6.96
CA ASN A 25 20.73 -16.58 -7.74
C ASN A 25 21.00 -17.59 -8.88
N ARG A 26 22.20 -18.25 -8.92
CA ARG A 26 22.61 -19.17 -10.01
C ARG A 26 22.76 -20.64 -9.62
N GLN A 27 22.33 -21.04 -8.43
CA GLN A 27 22.39 -22.45 -8.03
C GLN A 27 21.03 -22.98 -7.59
N SER A 28 20.17 -23.25 -8.54
CA SER A 28 19.10 -24.25 -8.37
C SER A 28 18.45 -24.54 -9.74
N THR A 29 19.06 -25.40 -10.55
CA THR A 29 18.38 -26.14 -11.59
C THR A 29 19.19 -27.40 -11.87
N GLU A 30 18.57 -28.54 -11.59
CA GLU A 30 18.60 -29.81 -12.32
C GLU A 30 18.33 -31.01 -11.40
N GLN A 31 17.19 -31.66 -11.62
CA GLN A 31 17.06 -33.12 -11.81
C GLN A 31 15.58 -33.48 -12.09
N THR A 32 15.26 -33.72 -13.33
CA THR A 32 15.05 -34.94 -14.11
C THR A 32 13.93 -35.88 -13.64
N VAL A 33 12.82 -35.82 -14.39
CA VAL A 33 11.94 -36.86 -15.03
C VAL A 33 11.74 -38.22 -14.33
N SER A 34 10.48 -38.56 -14.06
CA SER A 34 9.83 -39.76 -14.60
C SER A 34 8.30 -39.70 -14.48
N SER A 35 7.66 -40.14 -15.54
CA SER A 35 6.23 -40.25 -15.82
C SER A 35 5.48 -41.22 -14.95
N GLU A 36 4.20 -40.92 -14.56
CA GLU A 36 3.09 -41.85 -14.71
C GLU A 36 1.73 -41.13 -14.69
N GLN A 37 0.87 -41.63 -15.55
CA GLN A 37 -0.43 -41.14 -15.97
C GLN A 37 -1.49 -41.55 -14.96
N GLY A 38 -2.27 -40.61 -14.45
CA GLY A 38 -3.43 -40.88 -13.59
C GLY A 38 -4.46 -39.78 -13.65
N ASN A 39 -5.46 -39.97 -14.51
CA ASN A 39 -6.63 -39.13 -14.66
C ASN A 39 -7.42 -39.04 -13.35
N LYS A 40 -7.52 -37.84 -12.74
CA LYS A 40 -8.55 -37.51 -11.76
C LYS A 40 -8.96 -36.06 -11.91
N THR A 41 -10.19 -35.86 -12.31
CA THR A 41 -10.99 -34.65 -12.19
C THR A 41 -10.73 -33.98 -10.83
N SER A 42 -10.03 -32.86 -10.84
CA SER A 42 -9.90 -32.01 -9.67
C SER A 42 -10.76 -30.78 -9.88
N GLN A 43 -11.78 -30.67 -9.04
CA GLN A 43 -12.47 -29.42 -8.81
C GLN A 43 -11.42 -28.35 -8.48
N GLU A 44 -11.41 -27.28 -9.25
CA GLU A 44 -10.73 -26.03 -8.86
C GLU A 44 -11.38 -25.52 -7.58
N ALA A 45 -10.80 -25.88 -6.46
CA ALA A 45 -10.97 -25.10 -5.24
C ALA A 45 -10.22 -23.79 -5.48
N SER A 46 -10.95 -22.71 -5.72
CA SER A 46 -10.46 -21.35 -5.66
C SER A 46 -9.88 -21.15 -4.24
N ASN A 47 -8.57 -21.32 -4.13
CA ASN A 47 -7.84 -20.94 -2.94
C ASN A 47 -7.71 -19.42 -3.01
N THR A 48 -8.73 -18.70 -2.55
CA THR A 48 -8.62 -17.28 -2.24
C THR A 48 -7.72 -17.19 -1.01
N GLU A 49 -6.41 -17.12 -1.21
CA GLU A 49 -5.52 -16.60 -0.19
C GLU A 49 -6.06 -15.22 0.16
N THR A 50 -6.62 -15.08 1.34
CA THR A 50 -6.96 -13.78 1.93
C THR A 50 -5.63 -13.07 2.13
N GLN A 51 -5.20 -12.26 1.15
CA GLN A 51 -4.05 -11.39 1.33
C GLN A 51 -4.32 -10.53 2.55
N ASP A 52 -3.42 -10.57 3.52
CA ASP A 52 -3.44 -9.65 4.65
C ASP A 52 -3.09 -8.24 4.11
N ILE A 53 -4.11 -7.44 3.89
CA ILE A 53 -4.03 -6.10 3.32
C ILE A 53 -4.83 -5.11 4.16
N TYR A 54 -4.41 -3.86 4.18
CA TYR A 54 -5.23 -2.78 4.71
C TYR A 54 -6.36 -2.44 3.74
N TYR A 55 -7.52 -2.15 4.29
CA TYR A 55 -8.67 -1.62 3.57
C TYR A 55 -9.43 -0.66 4.48
N PHE A 56 -10.18 0.25 3.89
CA PHE A 56 -11.09 1.11 4.63
C PHE A 56 -12.53 0.60 4.51
N GLU A 57 -13.30 0.70 5.57
CA GLU A 57 -14.72 0.38 5.55
C GLU A 57 -15.53 1.52 6.18
N ASN A 58 -16.55 1.98 5.49
CA ASN A 58 -17.47 2.98 6.00
C ASN A 58 -18.91 2.63 5.66
N ASN A 59 -19.79 2.60 6.66
CA ASN A 59 -21.21 2.27 6.52
C ASN A 59 -21.47 0.94 5.78
N GLY A 60 -20.66 -0.09 6.06
CA GLY A 60 -20.74 -1.41 5.45
C GLY A 60 -20.25 -1.47 4.00
N LYS A 61 -19.63 -0.41 3.49
CA LYS A 61 -18.97 -0.38 2.18
C LYS A 61 -17.46 -0.49 2.34
N LYS A 62 -16.91 -1.57 1.81
CA LYS A 62 -15.47 -1.83 1.82
C LYS A 62 -14.79 -1.16 0.63
N ILE A 63 -13.76 -0.37 0.89
CA ILE A 63 -12.89 0.24 -0.10
C ILE A 63 -11.55 -0.49 -0.07
N THR A 64 -11.31 -1.29 -1.10
CA THR A 64 -10.05 -2.05 -1.26
C THR A 64 -9.12 -1.26 -2.15
N LEU A 65 -7.90 -1.03 -1.68
CA LEU A 65 -6.84 -0.37 -2.45
C LEU A 65 -6.44 -1.23 -3.65
N GLY A 66 -6.17 -0.61 -4.79
CA GLY A 66 -5.89 -1.28 -6.07
C GLY A 66 -7.13 -1.86 -6.77
N ALA A 67 -8.32 -1.84 -6.14
CA ALA A 67 -9.57 -2.26 -6.80
C ALA A 67 -10.01 -1.23 -7.85
N GLU A 68 -10.82 -1.67 -8.81
CA GLU A 68 -11.47 -0.78 -9.75
C GLU A 68 -12.53 0.06 -9.04
N TYR A 69 -12.41 1.39 -9.12
CA TYR A 69 -13.29 2.34 -8.41
C TYR A 69 -14.77 2.13 -8.73
N SER A 70 -15.10 1.94 -10.01
CA SER A 70 -16.48 1.74 -10.47
C SER A 70 -17.17 0.51 -9.86
N SER A 71 -16.39 -0.47 -9.37
CA SER A 71 -16.93 -1.68 -8.74
C SER A 71 -17.38 -1.47 -7.29
N LEU A 72 -16.97 -0.38 -6.63
CA LEU A 72 -17.14 -0.19 -5.20
C LEU A 72 -18.53 0.31 -4.79
N ASN A 73 -19.29 0.91 -5.71
CA ASN A 73 -20.64 1.45 -5.46
C ASN A 73 -20.74 2.34 -4.21
N LEU A 74 -19.81 3.30 -4.07
CA LEU A 74 -19.68 4.12 -2.84
C LEU A 74 -20.85 5.08 -2.62
N GLY A 75 -21.63 5.37 -3.64
CA GLY A 75 -22.73 6.31 -3.61
C GLY A 75 -22.36 7.63 -4.29
N GLU A 76 -23.15 8.67 -4.03
CA GLU A 76 -22.96 9.99 -4.61
C GLU A 76 -21.81 10.71 -3.88
N GLU A 77 -20.82 11.17 -4.63
CA GLU A 77 -19.77 12.04 -4.15
C GLU A 77 -20.29 13.49 -4.01
N LYS A 78 -19.74 14.22 -3.05
CA LYS A 78 -20.04 15.65 -2.84
C LYS A 78 -19.29 16.54 -3.80
N ASP A 79 -18.08 16.14 -4.16
CA ASP A 79 -17.21 16.87 -5.09
C ASP A 79 -16.34 15.89 -5.87
N TYR A 80 -15.92 16.32 -7.05
CA TYR A 80 -15.10 15.56 -7.98
C TYR A 80 -14.08 16.46 -8.63
N TYR A 81 -12.83 16.00 -8.66
CA TYR A 81 -11.74 16.71 -9.29
C TYR A 81 -10.84 15.72 -10.05
N GLU A 82 -10.32 16.16 -11.20
CA GLU A 82 -9.33 15.37 -11.95
C GLU A 82 -8.13 16.23 -12.37
N VAL A 83 -6.96 15.64 -12.42
CA VAL A 83 -5.70 16.28 -12.77
C VAL A 83 -4.86 15.32 -13.61
N GLN A 84 -4.05 15.88 -14.52
CA GLN A 84 -3.11 15.07 -15.30
C GLN A 84 -2.18 14.30 -14.35
N SER A 85 -2.16 12.97 -14.47
CA SER A 85 -1.27 12.14 -13.65
C SER A 85 0.20 12.44 -13.95
N CYS A 86 1.00 12.55 -12.90
CA CYS A 86 2.45 12.67 -13.01
C CYS A 86 3.16 11.33 -13.17
N ALA A 87 2.52 10.22 -12.74
CA ALA A 87 3.10 8.88 -12.70
C ALA A 87 2.55 7.95 -13.78
N PHE A 88 1.32 8.20 -14.22
CA PHE A 88 0.59 7.32 -15.14
C PHE A 88 0.13 8.06 -16.40
N ASN A 89 -0.20 7.32 -17.44
CA ASN A 89 -0.75 7.92 -18.66
C ASN A 89 -2.28 8.08 -18.50
N GLY A 90 -2.74 9.30 -18.21
CA GLY A 90 -4.16 9.62 -18.01
C GLY A 90 -4.37 10.62 -16.89
N MET A 91 -5.56 10.59 -16.29
CA MET A 91 -5.97 11.53 -15.25
C MET A 91 -6.06 10.81 -13.90
N ASP A 92 -5.44 11.37 -12.87
CA ASP A 92 -5.72 11.02 -11.49
C ASP A 92 -7.03 11.71 -11.09
N LYS A 93 -7.88 11.02 -10.31
CA LYS A 93 -9.18 11.52 -9.91
C LYS A 93 -9.33 11.51 -8.41
N ILE A 94 -9.99 12.53 -7.88
CA ILE A 94 -10.28 12.71 -6.45
C ILE A 94 -11.80 12.79 -6.31
N TYR A 95 -12.35 11.87 -5.53
CA TYR A 95 -13.76 11.79 -5.19
C TYR A 95 -13.92 12.13 -3.72
N THR A 96 -14.57 13.26 -3.42
CA THR A 96 -14.76 13.74 -2.05
C THR A 96 -16.13 13.32 -1.52
N PHE A 97 -16.13 12.65 -0.38
CA PHE A 97 -17.31 12.29 0.41
C PHE A 97 -17.39 13.14 1.68
N ASP A 98 -18.38 12.92 2.55
CA ASP A 98 -18.57 13.71 3.77
C ASP A 98 -17.35 13.78 4.67
N ASN A 99 -16.64 12.66 4.83
CA ASN A 99 -15.62 12.50 5.86
C ASN A 99 -14.31 11.94 5.35
N TYR A 100 -14.24 11.60 4.06
CA TYR A 100 -13.03 11.04 3.44
C TYR A 100 -12.99 11.35 1.94
N GLU A 101 -11.82 11.22 1.36
CA GLU A 101 -11.59 11.26 -0.09
C GLU A 101 -11.06 9.92 -0.59
N VAL A 102 -11.45 9.56 -1.80
CA VAL A 102 -10.88 8.44 -2.54
C VAL A 102 -10.11 9.00 -3.73
N HIS A 103 -8.81 8.73 -3.78
CA HIS A 103 -7.98 9.08 -4.91
C HIS A 103 -7.77 7.86 -5.79
N THR A 104 -7.79 8.04 -7.10
CA THR A 104 -7.58 6.97 -8.07
C THR A 104 -6.45 7.30 -9.03
N TYR A 105 -5.86 6.26 -9.62
CA TYR A 105 -4.91 6.37 -10.71
C TYR A 105 -5.43 5.61 -11.92
N PRO A 106 -5.08 6.04 -13.16
CA PRO A 106 -5.50 5.36 -14.38
C PRO A 106 -4.65 4.11 -14.64
N GLU A 107 -5.29 2.96 -14.83
CA GLU A 107 -4.66 1.71 -15.25
C GLU A 107 -5.51 1.01 -16.30
N ASN A 108 -4.95 0.74 -17.49
CA ASN A 108 -5.63 0.02 -18.60
C ASN A 108 -7.05 0.53 -18.92
N SER A 109 -7.23 1.86 -18.94
CA SER A 109 -8.52 2.56 -19.18
C SER A 109 -9.54 2.39 -18.05
N THR A 110 -9.13 1.96 -16.87
CA THR A 110 -9.93 1.93 -15.65
C THR A 110 -9.29 2.80 -14.57
N ASP A 111 -10.11 3.29 -13.64
CA ASP A 111 -9.62 4.02 -12.47
C ASP A 111 -9.47 3.06 -11.31
N LYS A 112 -8.26 2.93 -10.78
CA LYS A 112 -7.92 2.08 -9.65
C LYS A 112 -7.78 2.91 -8.38
N VAL A 113 -8.25 2.43 -7.25
CA VAL A 113 -8.10 3.11 -5.97
C VAL A 113 -6.62 3.15 -5.57
N LEU A 114 -6.08 4.36 -5.49
CA LEU A 114 -4.72 4.63 -5.02
C LEU A 114 -4.68 4.83 -3.52
N SER A 115 -5.55 5.73 -3.02
CA SER A 115 -5.55 6.06 -1.59
C SER A 115 -6.93 6.48 -1.09
N VAL A 116 -7.06 6.44 0.25
CA VAL A 116 -8.20 6.98 0.98
C VAL A 116 -7.67 7.90 2.07
N TYR A 117 -8.07 9.17 2.06
CA TYR A 117 -7.73 10.18 3.05
C TYR A 117 -8.89 10.47 3.97
N PHE A 118 -8.64 10.57 5.27
CA PHE A 118 -9.63 11.03 6.23
C PHE A 118 -9.63 12.56 6.30
N LEU A 119 -10.81 13.15 6.18
CA LEU A 119 -10.98 14.60 6.22
C LEU A 119 -11.23 15.12 7.65
N ASN A 120 -11.72 14.27 8.54
CA ASN A 120 -12.10 14.63 9.90
C ASN A 120 -12.17 13.40 10.83
N ASP A 121 -12.61 13.60 12.07
CA ASP A 121 -12.73 12.59 13.13
C ASP A 121 -14.04 11.79 13.13
N GLN A 122 -14.90 11.97 12.10
CA GLN A 122 -16.19 11.28 12.00
C GLN A 122 -16.07 9.86 11.41
N VAL A 123 -14.93 9.52 10.87
CA VAL A 123 -14.57 8.17 10.41
C VAL A 123 -13.38 7.64 11.20
N SER A 124 -13.28 6.32 11.28
CA SER A 124 -12.15 5.63 11.89
C SER A 124 -11.62 4.56 10.97
N THR A 125 -10.40 4.10 11.23
CA THR A 125 -9.88 2.89 10.60
C THR A 125 -10.73 1.68 10.97
N THR A 126 -10.57 0.58 10.25
CA THR A 126 -11.30 -0.67 10.53
C THR A 126 -11.07 -1.14 11.98
N GLU A 127 -9.91 -0.84 12.55
CA GLU A 127 -9.52 -1.16 13.92
C GLU A 127 -9.93 -0.08 14.96
N GLY A 128 -10.57 1.02 14.51
CA GLY A 128 -11.18 2.03 15.39
C GLY A 128 -10.27 3.19 15.80
N VAL A 129 -9.17 3.45 15.06
CA VAL A 129 -8.32 4.62 15.26
C VAL A 129 -8.79 5.76 14.34
N LYS A 130 -8.83 6.99 14.86
CA LYS A 130 -9.31 8.16 14.12
C LYS A 130 -8.41 9.40 14.33
N ILE A 131 -8.62 10.41 13.51
CA ILE A 131 -7.99 11.73 13.71
C ILE A 131 -8.37 12.26 15.10
N GLY A 132 -7.40 12.80 15.82
CA GLY A 132 -7.54 13.27 17.20
C GLY A 132 -7.23 12.22 18.27
N ASP A 133 -7.10 10.94 17.94
CA ASP A 133 -6.63 9.92 18.88
C ASP A 133 -5.13 10.12 19.18
N SER A 134 -4.67 9.55 20.32
CA SER A 134 -3.27 9.62 20.70
C SER A 134 -2.38 8.65 19.93
N MET A 135 -1.08 8.95 19.88
CA MET A 135 -0.06 8.03 19.39
C MET A 135 -0.09 6.69 20.16
N ASP A 136 -0.28 6.73 21.47
CA ASP A 136 -0.36 5.51 22.30
C ASP A 136 -1.48 4.58 21.82
N LYS A 137 -2.68 5.13 21.51
CA LYS A 137 -3.79 4.34 20.97
C LYS A 137 -3.45 3.72 19.60
N MET A 138 -2.74 4.44 18.74
CA MET A 138 -2.26 3.90 17.46
C MET A 138 -1.33 2.70 17.68
N VAL A 139 -0.36 2.85 18.59
CA VAL A 139 0.61 1.78 18.90
C VAL A 139 -0.07 0.61 19.62
N GLU A 140 -1.01 0.84 20.54
CA GLU A 140 -1.80 -0.23 21.16
C GLU A 140 -2.62 -1.03 20.14
N THR A 141 -3.09 -0.37 19.07
CA THR A 141 -3.92 -1.00 18.03
C THR A 141 -3.12 -1.76 16.99
N TYR A 142 -2.02 -1.16 16.51
CA TYR A 142 -1.26 -1.68 15.36
C TYR A 142 0.12 -2.25 15.74
N GLY A 143 0.55 -2.06 16.99
CA GLY A 143 1.88 -2.45 17.43
C GLY A 143 2.94 -1.41 17.14
N ASP A 144 4.20 -1.78 17.38
CA ASP A 144 5.39 -0.94 17.19
C ASP A 144 6.14 -1.25 15.87
N GLY A 145 5.54 -2.06 15.00
CA GLY A 145 6.09 -2.49 13.71
C GLY A 145 5.96 -1.47 12.58
N TYR A 146 5.91 -0.18 12.89
CA TYR A 146 5.84 0.89 11.90
C TYR A 146 7.23 1.33 11.40
N GLU A 147 7.27 1.88 10.20
CA GLU A 147 8.38 2.72 9.74
C GLU A 147 8.07 4.17 10.08
N GLN A 148 9.05 4.88 10.67
CA GLN A 148 8.89 6.30 11.02
C GLN A 148 9.79 7.17 10.15
N LEU A 149 9.19 8.21 9.55
CA LEU A 149 9.90 9.29 8.88
C LEU A 149 9.35 10.62 9.40
N GLU A 150 10.14 11.34 10.19
CA GLU A 150 9.73 12.58 10.89
C GLU A 150 8.45 12.36 11.71
N THR A 151 7.34 13.00 11.33
CA THR A 151 6.02 12.87 11.98
C THR A 151 5.14 11.80 11.37
N GLN A 152 5.59 11.12 10.30
CA GLN A 152 4.84 10.08 9.62
C GLN A 152 5.19 8.70 10.18
N TYR A 153 4.17 7.92 10.50
CA TYR A 153 4.23 6.52 10.93
C TYR A 153 3.51 5.67 9.90
N THR A 154 4.20 4.68 9.32
CA THR A 154 3.69 3.85 8.22
C THR A 154 3.69 2.38 8.61
N TYR A 155 2.53 1.76 8.59
CA TYR A 155 2.35 0.30 8.69
C TYR A 155 2.13 -0.28 7.29
N THR A 156 2.76 -1.41 6.98
CA THR A 156 2.67 -2.04 5.65
C THR A 156 2.12 -3.47 5.76
N LYS A 157 1.16 -3.80 4.89
CA LYS A 157 0.64 -5.15 4.68
C LYS A 157 0.52 -5.43 3.17
N GLY A 158 1.34 -6.34 2.65
CA GLY A 158 1.41 -6.60 1.21
C GLY A 158 1.74 -5.33 0.42
N LEU A 159 0.90 -4.98 -0.56
CA LEU A 159 1.02 -3.76 -1.34
C LEU A 159 0.26 -2.57 -0.73
N THR A 160 -0.24 -2.69 0.48
CA THR A 160 -1.03 -1.64 1.12
C THR A 160 -0.30 -1.04 2.32
N GLN A 161 -0.48 0.24 2.52
CA GLN A 161 0.07 0.99 3.63
C GLN A 161 -1.04 1.72 4.37
N LEU A 162 -0.90 1.82 5.68
CA LEU A 162 -1.70 2.69 6.53
C LEU A 162 -0.75 3.69 7.17
N LYS A 163 -0.94 4.97 6.85
CA LYS A 163 -0.07 6.07 7.25
C LYS A 163 -0.79 6.98 8.23
N PHE A 164 -0.08 7.39 9.25
CA PHE A 164 -0.51 8.36 10.25
C PHE A 164 0.47 9.52 10.29
N ILE A 165 -0.02 10.74 10.35
CA ILE A 165 0.77 11.90 10.77
C ILE A 165 0.46 12.16 12.24
N VAL A 166 1.50 12.21 13.07
CA VAL A 166 1.38 12.46 14.52
C VAL A 166 2.12 13.74 14.87
N GLU A 167 1.43 14.69 15.45
CA GLU A 167 1.99 15.95 15.95
C GLU A 167 1.61 16.15 17.41
N ASN A 168 2.60 16.42 18.27
CA ASN A 168 2.39 16.59 19.71
C ASN A 168 1.61 15.42 20.35
N ASP A 169 1.97 14.17 19.99
CA ASP A 169 1.36 12.91 20.44
C ASP A 169 -0.11 12.73 20.00
N VAL A 170 -0.61 13.51 19.04
CA VAL A 170 -1.97 13.42 18.49
C VAL A 170 -1.93 13.13 17.02
N ILE A 171 -2.78 12.22 16.54
CA ILE A 171 -2.96 11.89 15.13
C ILE A 171 -3.67 13.05 14.44
N THR A 172 -3.02 13.66 13.46
CA THR A 172 -3.56 14.78 12.68
C THR A 172 -3.98 14.39 11.27
N SER A 173 -3.50 13.25 10.74
CA SER A 173 -3.89 12.73 9.43
C SER A 173 -3.85 11.22 9.41
N ILE A 174 -4.75 10.60 8.62
CA ILE A 174 -4.79 9.16 8.34
C ILE A 174 -4.98 8.96 6.84
N GLU A 175 -4.15 8.10 6.26
CA GLU A 175 -4.19 7.72 4.85
C GLU A 175 -4.02 6.21 4.69
N TYR A 176 -4.91 5.59 3.94
CA TYR A 176 -4.66 4.29 3.32
C TYR A 176 -4.06 4.50 1.94
N ASN A 177 -2.99 3.79 1.60
CA ASN A 177 -2.27 3.97 0.34
C ASN A 177 -1.94 2.63 -0.31
N TYR A 178 -2.05 2.56 -1.64
CA TYR A 178 -1.62 1.44 -2.47
C TYR A 178 -0.21 1.72 -3.01
N ASN A 179 0.70 0.82 -2.77
CA ASN A 179 2.08 0.94 -3.23
C ASN A 179 2.20 0.33 -4.63
N VAL A 180 2.12 1.20 -5.65
CA VAL A 180 2.12 0.84 -7.09
C VAL A 180 3.54 0.77 -7.62
#